data_d124029ba66ddb479637b1c3cf1a1373
#
_entry.id   d124029ba66ddb479637b1c3cf1a1373
#
_cell.length_a   1.000
_cell.length_b   1.000
_cell.length_c   1.000
_cell.angle_alpha   90.00
_cell.angle_beta   90.00
_cell.angle_gamma   90.00
#
_symmetry.space_group_name_H-M   'P 1'
#
loop_
_entity.id
_entity.type
_entity.pdbx_description
1 polymer ?
#
loop_
_entity_poly.entity_id
_entity_poly.type
_entity_poly.pdbx_seq_one_letter_code
_entity_poly.pdbx_strand_id
1 'polypeptide(L)'
;GLGMLVWVLAGIVTIAAGLTAAEVSAAIPKTGGMMVYIEEIYGKKLGFLTGWMQSVLFFPATIAALAVMFGQQSAGLIGNESLVLPITIGVILLISVLNSLGSKTGGLIQTVATIGKLIPLALIIVFGFVKGGGNNPILTPMVGEGVSAGGVVGSLLIAILFAYDGWINVGAIAGEMKNPGKDLPKAIVGGLSLVMAVYLLINVAYLWVLPANELAQYSSPASAVAEAIFGPFGGKFITVGILISVFGALNGYLLTGPRILFTLGTQKSLPASNFFGNVNKN
;
A
#
# COMPACT_ATOMS: atom_id res chain seq x y z
N GLY A 1 1.13 -23.11 -7.32
CA GLY A 1 0.73 -22.69 -8.69
C GLY A 1 -0.44 -21.74 -8.69
N LEU A 2 -1.56 -22.10 -8.08
CA LEU A 2 -2.78 -21.29 -8.07
C LEU A 2 -2.55 -19.87 -7.51
N GLY A 3 -1.71 -19.72 -6.49
CA GLY A 3 -1.37 -18.41 -5.93
C GLY A 3 -0.81 -17.43 -6.96
N MET A 4 0.04 -17.88 -7.89
CA MET A 4 0.57 -17.03 -8.97
C MET A 4 -0.54 -16.57 -9.92
N LEU A 5 -1.49 -17.45 -10.26
CA LEU A 5 -2.63 -17.09 -11.09
C LEU A 5 -3.56 -16.10 -10.38
N VAL A 6 -3.73 -16.22 -9.05
CA VAL A 6 -4.53 -15.25 -8.26
C VAL A 6 -3.85 -13.88 -8.23
N TRP A 7 -2.50 -13.80 -8.19
CA TRP A 7 -1.78 -12.53 -8.33
C TRP A 7 -2.05 -11.84 -9.69
N VAL A 8 -2.06 -12.61 -10.78
CA VAL A 8 -2.40 -12.09 -12.12
C VAL A 8 -3.86 -11.65 -12.16
N LEU A 9 -4.78 -12.48 -11.68
CA LEU A 9 -6.21 -12.17 -11.66
C LEU A 9 -6.48 -10.90 -10.84
N ALA A 10 -5.95 -10.79 -9.63
CA ALA A 10 -6.10 -9.62 -8.77
C ALA A 10 -5.53 -8.35 -9.44
N GLY A 11 -4.37 -8.46 -10.10
CA GLY A 11 -3.78 -7.36 -10.85
C GLY A 11 -4.67 -6.88 -12.00
N ILE A 12 -5.23 -7.79 -12.79
CA ILE A 12 -6.16 -7.46 -13.88
C ILE A 12 -7.43 -6.80 -13.34
N VAL A 13 -8.03 -7.36 -12.29
CA VAL A 13 -9.22 -6.80 -11.64
C VAL A 13 -8.93 -5.40 -11.09
N THR A 14 -7.77 -5.21 -10.45
CA THR A 14 -7.38 -3.91 -9.90
C THR A 14 -7.11 -2.88 -11.01
N ILE A 15 -6.47 -3.27 -12.11
CA ILE A 15 -6.27 -2.37 -13.27
C ILE A 15 -7.61 -1.99 -13.90
N ALA A 16 -8.55 -2.93 -14.04
CA ALA A 16 -9.88 -2.64 -14.55
C ALA A 16 -10.65 -1.66 -13.64
N ALA A 17 -10.60 -1.88 -12.32
CA ALA A 17 -11.14 -0.94 -11.34
C ALA A 17 -10.43 0.44 -11.41
N GLY A 18 -9.11 0.44 -11.60
CA GLY A 18 -8.29 1.62 -11.78
C GLY A 18 -8.66 2.42 -13.02
N LEU A 19 -8.93 1.75 -14.15
CA LEU A 19 -9.42 2.39 -15.38
C LEU A 19 -10.77 3.09 -15.15
N THR A 20 -11.72 2.41 -14.50
CA THR A 20 -13.02 3.00 -14.15
C THR A 20 -12.86 4.24 -13.26
N ALA A 21 -12.05 4.14 -12.21
CA ALA A 21 -11.79 5.28 -11.33
C ALA A 21 -11.01 6.41 -12.01
N ALA A 22 -10.12 6.08 -12.94
CA ALA A 22 -9.40 7.05 -13.75
C ALA A 22 -10.34 7.87 -14.63
N GLU A 23 -11.33 7.21 -15.24
CA GLU A 23 -12.37 7.87 -16.04
C GLU A 23 -13.25 8.79 -15.17
N VAL A 24 -13.70 8.31 -14.01
CA VAL A 24 -14.47 9.12 -13.05
C VAL A 24 -13.64 10.30 -12.55
N SER A 25 -12.36 10.10 -12.23
CA SER A 25 -11.48 11.15 -11.74
C SER A 25 -11.17 12.21 -12.80
N ALA A 26 -11.13 11.83 -14.07
CA ALA A 26 -10.98 12.74 -15.19
C ALA A 26 -12.24 13.59 -15.42
N ALA A 27 -13.42 12.98 -15.23
CA ALA A 27 -14.71 13.65 -15.36
C ALA A 27 -15.00 14.60 -14.16
N ILE A 28 -14.52 14.26 -12.97
CA ILE A 28 -14.74 15.01 -11.72
C ILE A 28 -13.38 15.38 -11.07
N PRO A 29 -12.62 16.33 -11.65
CA PRO A 29 -11.27 16.65 -11.18
C PRO A 29 -11.29 17.57 -9.94
N LYS A 30 -11.97 17.13 -8.87
CA LYS A 30 -12.15 17.86 -7.62
C LYS A 30 -11.36 17.21 -6.48
N THR A 31 -10.87 18.01 -5.53
CA THR A 31 -10.25 17.52 -4.29
C THR A 31 -11.29 16.78 -3.45
N GLY A 32 -10.90 15.68 -2.79
CA GLY A 32 -11.76 14.87 -1.94
C GLY A 32 -11.93 13.42 -2.43
N GLY A 33 -11.47 13.11 -3.64
CA GLY A 33 -11.40 11.75 -4.17
C GLY A 33 -12.73 11.03 -4.16
N MET A 34 -12.75 9.77 -3.70
CA MET A 34 -13.93 8.89 -3.75
C MET A 34 -15.18 9.52 -3.10
N MET A 35 -15.03 10.26 -2.00
CA MET A 35 -16.13 10.93 -1.34
C MET A 35 -16.85 11.89 -2.32
N VAL A 36 -16.08 12.70 -3.05
CA VAL A 36 -16.63 13.69 -3.99
C VAL A 36 -17.23 13.00 -5.21
N TYR A 37 -16.64 11.92 -5.69
CA TYR A 37 -17.20 11.12 -6.79
C TYR A 37 -18.58 10.55 -6.43
N ILE A 38 -18.69 9.97 -5.22
CA ILE A 38 -19.98 9.45 -4.72
C ILE A 38 -20.99 10.58 -4.52
N GLU A 39 -20.55 11.75 -4.04
CA GLU A 39 -21.43 12.91 -3.88
C GLU A 39 -22.02 13.40 -5.20
N GLU A 40 -21.19 13.54 -6.23
CA GLU A 40 -21.62 14.01 -7.55
C GLU A 40 -22.56 13.01 -8.25
N ILE A 41 -22.32 11.72 -8.07
CA ILE A 41 -23.11 10.67 -8.76
C ILE A 41 -24.36 10.30 -7.98
N TYR A 42 -24.30 10.16 -6.66
CA TYR A 42 -25.34 9.61 -5.81
C TYR A 42 -25.91 10.61 -4.80
N GLY A 43 -25.40 11.82 -4.77
CA GLY A 43 -25.87 12.93 -3.94
C GLY A 43 -25.19 13.04 -2.59
N LYS A 44 -25.44 14.20 -1.94
CA LYS A 44 -24.74 14.66 -0.73
C LYS A 44 -24.77 13.69 0.46
N LYS A 45 -25.89 12.95 0.65
CA LYS A 45 -26.01 12.02 1.79
C LYS A 45 -25.01 10.87 1.70
N LEU A 46 -24.89 10.25 0.52
CA LEU A 46 -23.95 9.16 0.30
C LEU A 46 -22.50 9.65 0.23
N GLY A 47 -22.25 10.82 -0.34
CA GLY A 47 -20.95 11.48 -0.30
C GLY A 47 -20.48 11.73 1.13
N PHE A 48 -21.33 12.33 1.97
CA PHE A 48 -21.03 12.54 3.38
C PHE A 48 -20.73 11.22 4.12
N LEU A 49 -21.57 10.20 3.95
CA LEU A 49 -21.39 8.90 4.59
C LEU A 49 -20.05 8.25 4.18
N THR A 50 -19.70 8.34 2.90
CA THR A 50 -18.41 7.87 2.38
C THR A 50 -17.24 8.61 3.02
N GLY A 51 -17.27 9.93 3.04
CA GLY A 51 -16.22 10.74 3.66
C GLY A 51 -16.08 10.51 5.15
N TRP A 52 -17.22 10.36 5.86
CA TRP A 52 -17.23 10.04 7.28
C TRP A 52 -16.62 8.66 7.55
N MET A 53 -17.04 7.64 6.80
CA MET A 53 -16.49 6.28 6.91
C MET A 53 -14.98 6.26 6.62
N GLN A 54 -14.53 6.97 5.60
CA GLN A 54 -13.10 7.09 5.30
C GLN A 54 -12.33 7.73 6.45
N SER A 55 -12.84 8.84 7.00
CA SER A 55 -12.14 9.62 8.03
C SER A 55 -12.11 8.93 9.40
N VAL A 56 -13.18 8.20 9.77
CA VAL A 56 -13.35 7.63 11.13
C VAL A 56 -12.95 6.15 11.20
N LEU A 57 -13.11 5.41 10.09
CA LEU A 57 -12.84 3.98 10.08
C LEU A 57 -11.64 3.61 9.19
N PHE A 58 -11.71 3.91 7.89
CA PHE A 58 -10.74 3.40 6.92
C PHE A 58 -9.32 3.93 7.16
N PHE A 59 -9.13 5.24 7.17
CA PHE A 59 -7.79 5.82 7.37
C PHE A 59 -7.21 5.49 8.75
N PRO A 60 -7.93 5.67 9.87
CA PRO A 60 -7.39 5.33 11.18
C PRO A 60 -7.05 3.84 11.33
N ALA A 61 -7.90 2.93 10.84
CA ALA A 61 -7.65 1.50 10.91
C ALA A 61 -6.42 1.08 10.08
N THR A 62 -6.31 1.61 8.85
CA THR A 62 -5.17 1.31 7.97
C THR A 62 -3.86 1.87 8.53
N ILE A 63 -3.88 3.10 9.03
CA ILE A 63 -2.72 3.73 9.67
C ILE A 63 -2.29 2.91 10.89
N ALA A 64 -3.24 2.51 11.75
CA ALA A 64 -2.94 1.70 12.93
C ALA A 64 -2.33 0.34 12.55
N ALA A 65 -2.90 -0.36 11.57
CA ALA A 65 -2.39 -1.65 11.09
C ALA A 65 -0.94 -1.54 10.57
N LEU A 66 -0.67 -0.55 9.71
CA LEU A 66 0.67 -0.31 9.17
C LEU A 66 1.66 0.12 10.26
N ALA A 67 1.23 0.94 11.22
CA ALA A 67 2.10 1.39 12.31
C ALA A 67 2.44 0.23 13.27
N VAL A 68 1.48 -0.65 13.57
CA VAL A 68 1.75 -1.88 14.34
C VAL A 68 2.73 -2.78 13.61
N MET A 69 2.56 -2.96 12.30
CA MET A 69 3.51 -3.72 11.48
C MET A 69 4.92 -3.10 11.53
N PHE A 70 5.03 -1.78 11.44
CA PHE A 70 6.30 -1.07 11.59
C PHE A 70 6.92 -1.30 12.97
N GLY A 71 6.11 -1.22 14.05
CA GLY A 71 6.53 -1.48 15.42
C GLY A 71 7.04 -2.91 15.61
N GLN A 72 6.31 -3.91 15.11
CA GLN A 72 6.70 -5.32 15.19
C GLN A 72 8.01 -5.60 14.46
N GLN A 73 8.16 -5.14 13.22
CA GLN A 73 9.39 -5.33 12.44
C GLN A 73 10.59 -4.62 13.08
N SER A 74 10.40 -3.41 13.62
CA SER A 74 11.45 -2.67 14.31
C SER A 74 11.85 -3.33 15.64
N ALA A 75 10.88 -3.74 16.44
CA ALA A 75 11.12 -4.44 17.70
C ALA A 75 11.84 -5.79 17.49
N GLY A 76 11.46 -6.52 16.43
CA GLY A 76 12.14 -7.74 16.02
C GLY A 76 13.60 -7.53 15.63
N LEU A 77 13.94 -6.43 14.92
CA LEU A 77 15.33 -6.06 14.62
C LEU A 77 16.15 -5.74 15.86
N ILE A 78 15.52 -5.08 16.85
CA ILE A 78 16.17 -4.69 18.13
C ILE A 78 16.26 -5.90 19.07
N GLY A 79 15.41 -6.92 18.88
CA GLY A 79 15.32 -8.09 19.77
C GLY A 79 14.56 -7.81 21.07
N ASN A 80 13.65 -6.82 21.08
CA ASN A 80 12.87 -6.45 22.26
C ASN A 80 11.41 -6.16 21.90
N GLU A 81 10.55 -7.12 22.12
CA GLU A 81 9.11 -7.03 21.80
C GLU A 81 8.34 -5.99 22.63
N SER A 82 8.84 -5.60 23.83
CA SER A 82 8.20 -4.56 24.65
C SER A 82 8.21 -3.18 23.95
N LEU A 83 9.05 -3.00 22.95
CA LEU A 83 9.15 -1.76 22.18
C LEU A 83 8.11 -1.65 21.06
N VAL A 84 7.31 -2.68 20.78
CA VAL A 84 6.30 -2.65 19.70
C VAL A 84 5.38 -1.44 19.84
N LEU A 85 4.71 -1.30 20.99
CA LEU A 85 3.75 -0.21 21.19
C LEU A 85 4.40 1.19 21.23
N PRO A 86 5.51 1.43 21.94
CA PRO A 86 6.21 2.71 21.89
C PRO A 86 6.65 3.11 20.48
N ILE A 87 7.20 2.17 19.69
CA ILE A 87 7.62 2.46 18.32
C ILE A 87 6.40 2.73 17.42
N THR A 88 5.32 1.96 17.57
CA THR A 88 4.07 2.17 16.84
C THR A 88 3.52 3.58 17.04
N ILE A 89 3.42 4.03 18.28
CA ILE A 89 2.96 5.40 18.60
C ILE A 89 3.98 6.43 18.10
N GLY A 90 5.25 6.19 18.32
CA GLY A 90 6.33 7.09 17.92
C GLY A 90 6.37 7.35 16.41
N VAL A 91 6.19 6.33 15.58
CA VAL A 91 6.20 6.49 14.12
C VAL A 91 4.99 7.29 13.61
N ILE A 92 3.80 7.08 14.19
CA ILE A 92 2.60 7.88 13.84
C ILE A 92 2.84 9.34 14.18
N LEU A 93 3.32 9.63 15.39
CA LEU A 93 3.59 11.00 15.83
C LEU A 93 4.66 11.66 14.97
N LEU A 94 5.76 10.96 14.69
CA LEU A 94 6.85 11.45 13.85
C LEU A 94 6.35 11.86 12.46
N ILE A 95 5.63 10.96 11.77
CA ILE A 95 5.14 11.23 10.41
C ILE A 95 4.08 12.34 10.45
N SER A 96 3.22 12.38 11.48
CA SER A 96 2.23 13.46 11.63
C SER A 96 2.91 14.82 11.78
N VAL A 97 3.95 14.92 12.59
CA VAL A 97 4.75 16.15 12.74
C VAL A 97 5.42 16.52 11.42
N LEU A 98 6.06 15.56 10.74
CA LEU A 98 6.72 15.81 9.46
C LEU A 98 5.74 16.30 8.37
N ASN A 99 4.53 15.73 8.32
CA ASN A 99 3.50 16.18 7.38
C ASN A 99 2.91 17.56 7.76
N SER A 100 2.92 17.93 9.04
CA SER A 100 2.48 19.26 9.49
C SER A 100 3.41 20.40 9.04
N LEU A 101 4.67 20.06 8.66
CA LEU A 101 5.62 21.02 8.08
C LEU A 101 5.29 21.40 6.63
N GLY A 102 4.28 20.81 6.05
CA GLY A 102 3.73 21.15 4.74
C GLY A 102 3.79 20.02 3.71
N SER A 103 2.98 20.17 2.66
CA SER A 103 2.81 19.15 1.60
C SER A 103 4.09 18.85 0.82
N LYS A 104 5.00 19.83 0.71
CA LYS A 104 6.32 19.62 0.07
C LYS A 104 7.18 18.62 0.84
N THR A 105 7.19 18.75 2.18
CA THR A 105 7.95 17.82 3.05
C THR A 105 7.36 16.41 2.98
N GLY A 106 6.03 16.28 3.11
CA GLY A 106 5.36 14.98 2.96
C GLY A 106 5.58 14.34 1.59
N GLY A 107 5.54 15.13 0.51
CA GLY A 107 5.82 14.67 -0.84
C GLY A 107 7.29 14.23 -1.05
N LEU A 108 8.25 14.94 -0.46
CA LEU A 108 9.66 14.54 -0.51
C LEU A 108 9.88 13.21 0.22
N ILE A 109 9.31 13.07 1.42
CA ILE A 109 9.36 11.82 2.19
C ILE A 109 8.78 10.67 1.37
N GLN A 110 7.62 10.89 0.73
CA GLN A 110 6.98 9.89 -0.13
C GLN A 110 7.88 9.47 -1.28
N THR A 111 8.53 10.41 -1.94
CA THR A 111 9.45 10.14 -3.05
C THR A 111 10.65 9.34 -2.59
N VAL A 112 11.31 9.76 -1.51
CA VAL A 112 12.49 9.08 -0.95
C VAL A 112 12.13 7.66 -0.49
N ALA A 113 11.02 7.48 0.22
CA ALA A 113 10.55 6.18 0.66
C ALA A 113 10.19 5.26 -0.53
N THR A 114 9.59 5.82 -1.59
CA THR A 114 9.25 5.05 -2.80
C THR A 114 10.50 4.57 -3.53
N ILE A 115 11.50 5.41 -3.71
CA ILE A 115 12.79 5.02 -4.30
C ILE A 115 13.50 4.01 -3.39
N GLY A 116 13.54 4.30 -2.09
CA GLY A 116 14.21 3.46 -1.10
C GLY A 116 13.66 2.03 -1.03
N LYS A 117 12.33 1.85 -1.12
CA LYS A 117 11.72 0.51 -1.11
C LYS A 117 11.96 -0.30 -2.38
N LEU A 118 12.21 0.36 -3.53
CA LEU A 118 12.48 -0.35 -4.78
C LEU A 118 13.87 -1.01 -4.78
N ILE A 119 14.83 -0.48 -4.03
CA ILE A 119 16.20 -1.04 -3.97
C ILE A 119 16.21 -2.47 -3.44
N PRO A 120 15.69 -2.78 -2.24
CA PRO A 120 15.67 -4.15 -1.73
C PRO A 120 14.84 -5.09 -2.60
N LEU A 121 13.73 -4.63 -3.19
CA LEU A 121 12.94 -5.43 -4.13
C LEU A 121 13.74 -5.78 -5.37
N ALA A 122 14.41 -4.81 -5.99
CA ALA A 122 15.26 -5.04 -7.15
C ALA A 122 16.41 -6.01 -6.84
N LEU A 123 17.05 -5.87 -5.67
CA LEU A 123 18.12 -6.77 -5.25
C LEU A 123 17.62 -8.21 -5.09
N ILE A 124 16.47 -8.42 -4.46
CA ILE A 124 15.90 -9.77 -4.35
C ILE A 124 15.55 -10.35 -5.73
N ILE A 125 14.95 -9.55 -6.60
CA ILE A 125 14.59 -10.01 -7.95
C ILE A 125 15.86 -10.41 -8.70
N VAL A 126 16.84 -9.53 -8.82
CA VAL A 126 18.06 -9.76 -9.60
C VAL A 126 18.86 -10.93 -9.00
N PHE A 127 19.18 -10.86 -7.71
CA PHE A 127 20.01 -11.90 -7.08
C PHE A 127 19.25 -13.20 -6.86
N GLY A 128 17.92 -13.15 -6.71
CA GLY A 128 17.07 -14.35 -6.66
C GLY A 128 17.18 -15.15 -7.96
N PHE A 129 17.13 -14.51 -9.11
CA PHE A 129 17.33 -15.21 -10.40
C PHE A 129 18.79 -15.63 -10.64
N VAL A 130 19.77 -14.85 -10.19
CA VAL A 130 21.19 -15.16 -10.42
C VAL A 130 21.68 -16.29 -9.50
N LYS A 131 21.29 -16.30 -8.23
CA LYS A 131 21.77 -17.25 -7.23
C LYS A 131 20.79 -18.38 -6.91
N GLY A 132 19.52 -18.21 -7.26
CA GLY A 132 18.51 -19.25 -7.03
C GLY A 132 18.74 -20.46 -7.94
N GLY A 133 18.42 -21.63 -7.42
CA GLY A 133 18.66 -22.91 -8.13
C GLY A 133 17.77 -23.15 -9.36
N GLY A 134 16.66 -22.42 -9.48
CA GLY A 134 15.74 -22.53 -10.61
C GLY A 134 15.00 -23.86 -10.74
N ASN A 135 15.20 -24.77 -9.81
CA ASN A 135 14.67 -26.14 -9.88
C ASN A 135 13.28 -26.30 -9.24
N ASN A 136 12.77 -25.25 -8.59
CA ASN A 136 11.49 -25.30 -7.91
C ASN A 136 10.34 -25.12 -8.91
N PRO A 137 9.32 -25.98 -8.88
CA PRO A 137 8.17 -25.82 -9.75
C PRO A 137 7.33 -24.61 -9.31
N ILE A 138 7.19 -23.62 -10.19
CA ILE A 138 6.46 -22.36 -9.88
C ILE A 138 4.95 -22.55 -9.99
N LEU A 139 4.49 -23.38 -10.93
CA LEU A 139 3.07 -23.57 -11.23
C LEU A 139 2.50 -24.89 -10.72
N THR A 140 3.35 -25.83 -10.24
CA THR A 140 2.91 -27.15 -9.76
C THR A 140 3.40 -27.39 -8.34
N PRO A 141 2.60 -28.06 -7.48
CA PRO A 141 1.19 -28.39 -7.71
C PRO A 141 0.32 -27.12 -7.79
N MET A 142 -0.79 -27.21 -8.51
CA MET A 142 -1.72 -26.07 -8.60
C MET A 142 -2.37 -25.75 -7.25
N VAL A 143 -2.79 -26.76 -6.53
CA VAL A 143 -3.39 -26.68 -5.18
C VAL A 143 -2.76 -27.70 -4.28
N GLY A 144 -2.59 -27.42 -3.02
CA GLY A 144 -2.12 -28.39 -2.01
C GLY A 144 -3.14 -29.50 -1.77
N GLU A 145 -2.66 -30.66 -1.30
CA GLU A 145 -3.51 -31.80 -0.99
C GLU A 145 -4.56 -31.44 0.08
N GLY A 146 -5.80 -31.86 -0.14
CA GLY A 146 -6.90 -31.65 0.81
C GLY A 146 -7.51 -30.25 0.83
N VAL A 147 -7.08 -29.34 -0.05
CA VAL A 147 -7.56 -27.95 -0.08
C VAL A 147 -8.45 -27.69 -1.30
N SER A 148 -9.62 -27.05 -1.11
CA SER A 148 -10.48 -26.68 -2.23
C SER A 148 -9.94 -25.48 -2.99
N ALA A 149 -9.87 -25.57 -4.32
CA ALA A 149 -9.39 -24.47 -5.17
C ALA A 149 -10.20 -23.17 -4.97
N GLY A 150 -11.54 -23.27 -4.82
CA GLY A 150 -12.41 -22.10 -4.62
C GLY A 150 -12.15 -21.39 -3.29
N GLY A 151 -11.94 -22.12 -2.20
CA GLY A 151 -11.61 -21.54 -0.90
C GLY A 151 -10.26 -20.83 -0.91
N VAL A 152 -9.26 -21.42 -1.58
CA VAL A 152 -7.93 -20.82 -1.74
C VAL A 152 -8.01 -19.53 -2.56
N VAL A 153 -8.72 -19.53 -3.70
CA VAL A 153 -8.87 -18.35 -4.52
C VAL A 153 -9.54 -17.20 -3.75
N GLY A 154 -10.62 -17.49 -3.01
CA GLY A 154 -11.34 -16.47 -2.25
C GLY A 154 -10.46 -15.82 -1.16
N SER A 155 -9.80 -16.62 -0.34
CA SER A 155 -8.94 -16.11 0.73
C SER A 155 -7.71 -15.35 0.21
N LEU A 156 -7.04 -15.90 -0.81
CA LEU A 156 -5.89 -15.25 -1.43
C LEU A 156 -6.28 -13.96 -2.16
N LEU A 157 -7.42 -13.93 -2.85
CA LEU A 157 -7.87 -12.76 -3.59
C LEU A 157 -8.07 -11.56 -2.64
N ILE A 158 -8.69 -11.76 -1.48
CA ILE A 158 -8.85 -10.70 -0.48
C ILE A 158 -7.49 -10.17 -0.02
N ALA A 159 -6.57 -11.06 0.35
CA ALA A 159 -5.23 -10.66 0.82
C ALA A 159 -4.42 -9.93 -0.27
N ILE A 160 -4.50 -10.41 -1.52
CA ILE A 160 -3.76 -9.84 -2.64
C ILE A 160 -4.38 -8.51 -3.07
N LEU A 161 -5.71 -8.36 -3.08
CA LEU A 161 -6.38 -7.09 -3.36
C LEU A 161 -6.01 -6.04 -2.31
N PHE A 162 -5.86 -6.44 -1.03
CA PHE A 162 -5.33 -5.55 0.01
C PHE A 162 -3.88 -5.11 -0.29
N ALA A 163 -3.04 -5.97 -0.85
CA ALA A 163 -1.69 -5.60 -1.25
C ALA A 163 -1.66 -4.59 -2.42
N TYR A 164 -2.70 -4.55 -3.24
CA TYR A 164 -2.89 -3.55 -4.30
C TYR A 164 -3.58 -2.27 -3.82
N ASP A 165 -4.06 -2.21 -2.57
CA ASP A 165 -4.83 -1.05 -2.08
C ASP A 165 -4.02 0.25 -2.05
N GLY A 166 -4.74 1.37 -1.98
CA GLY A 166 -4.19 2.72 -1.85
C GLY A 166 -4.21 3.57 -3.13
N TRP A 167 -4.32 2.96 -4.31
CA TRP A 167 -4.27 3.68 -5.59
C TRP A 167 -5.41 4.68 -5.80
N ILE A 168 -6.60 4.41 -5.24
CA ILE A 168 -7.76 5.31 -5.36
C ILE A 168 -7.57 6.61 -4.54
N ASN A 169 -6.73 6.56 -3.51
CA ASN A 169 -6.49 7.70 -2.63
C ASN A 169 -5.76 8.87 -3.31
N VAL A 170 -5.11 8.62 -4.45
CA VAL A 170 -4.48 9.69 -5.26
C VAL A 170 -5.51 10.73 -5.73
N GLY A 171 -6.78 10.35 -5.87
CA GLY A 171 -7.85 11.28 -6.19
C GLY A 171 -8.09 12.36 -5.12
N ALA A 172 -7.71 12.12 -3.88
CA ALA A 172 -7.84 13.10 -2.80
C ALA A 172 -6.95 14.34 -3.00
N ILE A 173 -5.85 14.20 -3.75
CA ILE A 173 -4.92 15.30 -4.07
C ILE A 173 -5.13 15.90 -5.47
N ALA A 174 -6.22 15.57 -6.14
CA ALA A 174 -6.50 16.02 -7.52
C ALA A 174 -6.41 17.54 -7.68
N GLY A 175 -6.90 18.31 -6.69
CA GLY A 175 -6.85 19.76 -6.70
C GLY A 175 -5.44 20.38 -6.59
N GLU A 176 -4.43 19.58 -6.23
CA GLU A 176 -3.02 20.01 -6.16
C GLU A 176 -2.26 19.70 -7.47
N MET A 177 -2.89 19.01 -8.41
CA MET A 177 -2.29 18.60 -9.69
C MET A 177 -2.50 19.66 -10.77
N LYS A 178 -1.53 19.82 -11.68
CA LYS A 178 -1.62 20.78 -12.79
C LYS A 178 -2.68 20.40 -13.82
N ASN A 179 -2.75 19.12 -14.17
CA ASN A 179 -3.67 18.58 -15.18
C ASN A 179 -4.31 17.28 -14.68
N PRO A 180 -5.18 17.33 -13.63
CA PRO A 180 -5.69 16.13 -12.97
C PRO A 180 -6.42 15.18 -13.94
N GLY A 181 -7.19 15.71 -14.89
CA GLY A 181 -7.90 14.89 -15.88
C GLY A 181 -7.02 14.05 -16.80
N LYS A 182 -5.74 14.42 -16.99
CA LYS A 182 -4.78 13.63 -17.78
C LYS A 182 -3.81 12.85 -16.90
N ASP A 183 -3.39 13.45 -15.78
CA ASP A 183 -2.30 12.92 -14.97
C ASP A 183 -2.79 11.82 -14.02
N LEU A 184 -4.01 11.94 -13.48
CA LEU A 184 -4.60 10.89 -12.62
C LEU A 184 -4.78 9.54 -13.34
N PRO A 185 -5.42 9.48 -14.54
CA PRO A 185 -5.53 8.22 -15.27
C PRO A 185 -4.17 7.57 -15.56
N LYS A 186 -3.18 8.36 -15.99
CA LYS A 186 -1.84 7.85 -16.26
C LYS A 186 -1.15 7.34 -15.00
N ALA A 187 -1.26 8.08 -13.89
CA ALA A 187 -0.67 7.69 -12.62
C ALA A 187 -1.29 6.41 -12.06
N ILE A 188 -2.63 6.28 -12.13
CA ILE A 188 -3.35 5.11 -11.63
C ILE A 188 -2.99 3.88 -12.47
N VAL A 189 -3.23 3.94 -13.78
CA VAL A 189 -3.04 2.77 -14.66
C VAL A 189 -1.57 2.40 -14.79
N GLY A 190 -0.70 3.38 -15.01
CA GLY A 190 0.75 3.14 -15.11
C GLY A 190 1.34 2.63 -13.81
N GLY A 191 0.93 3.21 -12.67
CA GLY A 191 1.34 2.77 -11.34
C GLY A 191 0.90 1.34 -11.04
N LEU A 192 -0.37 1.01 -11.26
CA LEU A 192 -0.89 -0.35 -11.03
C LEU A 192 -0.23 -1.38 -11.93
N SER A 193 0.01 -1.06 -13.20
CA SER A 193 0.70 -1.96 -14.14
C SER A 193 2.14 -2.24 -13.69
N LEU A 194 2.85 -1.21 -13.24
CA LEU A 194 4.20 -1.35 -12.69
C LEU A 194 4.20 -2.19 -11.42
N VAL A 195 3.29 -1.92 -10.50
CA VAL A 195 3.15 -2.68 -9.24
C VAL A 195 2.84 -4.14 -9.52
N MET A 196 1.91 -4.43 -10.44
CA MET A 196 1.61 -5.80 -10.86
C MET A 196 2.85 -6.51 -11.39
N ALA A 197 3.62 -5.88 -12.27
CA ALA A 197 4.85 -6.45 -12.82
C ALA A 197 5.87 -6.75 -11.70
N VAL A 198 6.08 -5.81 -10.77
CA VAL A 198 6.98 -6.01 -9.63
C VAL A 198 6.49 -7.15 -8.72
N TYR A 199 5.19 -7.22 -8.42
CA TYR A 199 4.65 -8.29 -7.59
C TYR A 199 4.79 -9.67 -8.22
N LEU A 200 4.57 -9.78 -9.53
CA LEU A 200 4.79 -11.04 -10.24
C LEU A 200 6.27 -11.43 -10.24
N LEU A 201 7.16 -10.50 -10.54
CA LEU A 201 8.61 -10.75 -10.57
C LEU A 201 9.14 -11.15 -9.19
N ILE A 202 8.72 -10.49 -8.12
CA ILE A 202 9.20 -10.82 -6.77
C ILE A 202 8.70 -12.19 -6.30
N ASN A 203 7.43 -12.53 -6.58
CA ASN A 203 6.88 -13.83 -6.24
C ASN A 203 7.55 -14.96 -7.03
N VAL A 204 7.82 -14.74 -8.32
CA VAL A 204 8.61 -15.69 -9.12
C VAL A 204 10.02 -15.83 -8.54
N ALA A 205 10.68 -14.73 -8.18
CA ALA A 205 12.02 -14.78 -7.59
C ALA A 205 12.04 -15.53 -6.25
N TYR A 206 11.01 -15.37 -5.40
CA TYR A 206 10.89 -16.13 -4.17
C TYR A 206 10.82 -17.63 -4.43
N LEU A 207 9.93 -18.04 -5.33
CA LEU A 207 9.76 -19.45 -5.70
C LEU A 207 10.98 -20.03 -6.46
N TRP A 208 11.75 -19.18 -7.14
CA TRP A 208 12.99 -19.56 -7.79
C TRP A 208 14.09 -19.92 -6.79
N VAL A 209 14.10 -19.27 -5.62
CA VAL A 209 15.08 -19.47 -4.55
C VAL A 209 14.65 -20.59 -3.59
N LEU A 210 13.42 -20.54 -3.10
CA LEU A 210 12.91 -21.47 -2.09
C LEU A 210 11.59 -22.10 -2.58
N PRO A 211 11.36 -23.40 -2.29
CA PRO A 211 10.11 -24.06 -2.63
C PRO A 211 8.94 -23.51 -1.79
N ALA A 212 7.72 -23.57 -2.36
CA ALA A 212 6.53 -22.99 -1.76
C ALA A 212 6.18 -23.56 -0.36
N ASN A 213 6.42 -24.85 -0.14
CA ASN A 213 6.19 -25.50 1.15
C ASN A 213 7.16 -25.01 2.25
N GLU A 214 8.35 -24.63 1.88
CA GLU A 214 9.33 -24.05 2.80
C GLU A 214 8.98 -22.58 3.08
N LEU A 215 8.67 -21.78 2.05
CA LEU A 215 8.24 -20.39 2.20
C LEU A 215 7.03 -20.24 3.12
N ALA A 216 6.10 -21.21 3.09
CA ALA A 216 4.90 -21.20 3.93
C ALA A 216 5.18 -21.35 5.44
N GLN A 217 6.38 -21.77 5.82
CA GLN A 217 6.77 -21.94 7.23
C GLN A 217 7.33 -20.67 7.86
N TYR A 218 7.70 -19.67 7.03
CA TYR A 218 8.27 -18.41 7.51
C TYR A 218 7.20 -17.35 7.69
N SER A 219 7.27 -16.62 8.80
CA SER A 219 6.43 -15.43 9.04
C SER A 219 6.77 -14.27 8.09
N SER A 220 7.99 -14.23 7.58
CA SER A 220 8.48 -13.27 6.59
C SER A 220 9.20 -13.98 5.44
N PRO A 221 8.49 -14.43 4.39
CA PRO A 221 9.10 -15.05 3.21
C PRO A 221 10.20 -14.21 2.56
N ALA A 222 10.04 -12.90 2.52
CA ALA A 222 11.06 -11.98 1.98
C ALA A 222 12.39 -12.08 2.73
N SER A 223 12.34 -12.15 4.07
CA SER A 223 13.54 -12.26 4.90
C SER A 223 14.22 -13.62 4.73
N ALA A 224 13.43 -14.71 4.63
CA ALA A 224 13.96 -16.06 4.41
C ALA A 224 14.69 -16.15 3.05
N VAL A 225 14.09 -15.63 1.99
CA VAL A 225 14.70 -15.59 0.65
C VAL A 225 15.97 -14.75 0.66
N ALA A 226 15.95 -13.60 1.33
CA ALA A 226 17.13 -12.75 1.43
C ALA A 226 18.27 -13.41 2.23
N GLU A 227 17.93 -14.15 3.27
CA GLU A 227 18.91 -14.94 4.03
C GLU A 227 19.51 -16.06 3.18
N ALA A 228 18.72 -16.75 2.39
CA ALA A 228 19.19 -17.77 1.46
C ALA A 228 20.13 -17.18 0.38
N ILE A 229 19.87 -15.95 -0.09
CA ILE A 229 20.66 -15.29 -1.15
C ILE A 229 21.93 -14.63 -0.57
N PHE A 230 21.82 -13.91 0.55
CA PHE A 230 22.85 -13.01 1.08
C PHE A 230 23.45 -13.48 2.41
N GLY A 231 23.00 -14.64 2.94
CA GLY A 231 23.41 -15.14 4.26
C GLY A 231 22.70 -14.41 5.42
N PRO A 232 23.16 -14.61 6.68
CA PRO A 232 22.45 -14.11 7.88
C PRO A 232 22.21 -12.59 7.92
N PHE A 233 23.02 -11.82 7.23
CA PHE A 233 22.85 -10.36 7.09
C PHE A 233 21.66 -10.01 6.18
N GLY A 234 21.33 -10.87 5.20
CA GLY A 234 20.30 -10.62 4.20
C GLY A 234 18.92 -10.42 4.82
N GLY A 235 18.54 -11.22 5.81
CA GLY A 235 17.28 -11.09 6.53
C GLY A 235 17.12 -9.71 7.19
N LYS A 236 18.15 -9.23 7.89
CA LYS A 236 18.14 -7.91 8.54
C LYS A 236 18.07 -6.77 7.51
N PHE A 237 18.84 -6.88 6.42
CA PHE A 237 18.82 -5.90 5.33
C PHE A 237 17.43 -5.75 4.72
N ILE A 238 16.74 -6.85 4.44
CA ILE A 238 15.39 -6.82 3.88
C ILE A 238 14.37 -6.30 4.90
N THR A 239 14.52 -6.61 6.18
CA THR A 239 13.64 -6.04 7.21
C THR A 239 13.74 -4.51 7.24
N VAL A 240 14.94 -3.93 7.07
CA VAL A 240 15.09 -2.48 6.90
C VAL A 240 14.36 -1.98 5.65
N GLY A 241 14.45 -2.71 4.53
CA GLY A 241 13.71 -2.40 3.32
C GLY A 241 12.19 -2.43 3.52
N ILE A 242 11.68 -3.40 4.27
CA ILE A 242 10.26 -3.49 4.66
C ILE A 242 9.87 -2.27 5.51
N LEU A 243 10.71 -1.88 6.48
CA LEU A 243 10.47 -0.69 7.31
C LEU A 243 10.38 0.59 6.47
N ILE A 244 11.27 0.79 5.51
CA ILE A 244 11.20 1.93 4.58
C ILE A 244 9.90 1.90 3.78
N SER A 245 9.49 0.73 3.31
CA SER A 245 8.25 0.54 2.56
C SER A 245 7.01 0.88 3.39
N VAL A 246 6.93 0.35 4.61
CA VAL A 246 5.81 0.59 5.53
C VAL A 246 5.77 2.05 5.97
N PHE A 247 6.93 2.67 6.24
CA PHE A 247 7.04 4.10 6.55
C PHE A 247 6.50 4.97 5.42
N GLY A 248 6.83 4.63 4.16
CA GLY A 248 6.30 5.32 2.99
C GLY A 248 4.79 5.14 2.83
N ALA A 249 4.26 3.94 3.09
CA ALA A 249 2.82 3.69 3.06
C ALA A 249 2.09 4.49 4.15
N LEU A 250 2.58 4.49 5.39
CA LEU A 250 2.07 5.30 6.48
C LEU A 250 2.05 6.79 6.13
N ASN A 251 3.16 7.30 5.55
CA ASN A 251 3.24 8.68 5.10
C ASN A 251 2.16 9.00 4.06
N GLY A 252 1.92 8.13 3.09
CA GLY A 252 0.88 8.30 2.08
C GLY A 252 -0.52 8.41 2.68
N TYR A 253 -0.89 7.55 3.63
CA TYR A 253 -2.18 7.60 4.30
C TYR A 253 -2.33 8.83 5.21
N LEU A 254 -1.28 9.20 5.96
CA LEU A 254 -1.26 10.41 6.79
C LEU A 254 -1.24 11.70 5.96
N LEU A 255 -0.72 11.64 4.74
CA LEU A 255 -0.75 12.77 3.80
C LEU A 255 -2.15 12.96 3.19
N THR A 256 -2.86 11.89 2.85
CA THR A 256 -4.14 11.94 2.13
C THR A 256 -5.36 12.02 3.05
N GLY A 257 -5.35 11.32 4.19
CA GLY A 257 -6.48 11.23 5.12
C GLY A 257 -7.04 12.59 5.58
N PRO A 258 -6.21 13.54 6.03
CA PRO A 258 -6.68 14.85 6.47
C PRO A 258 -7.39 15.66 5.39
N ARG A 259 -7.13 15.39 4.11
CA ARG A 259 -7.79 16.09 3.00
C ARG A 259 -9.27 15.74 2.87
N ILE A 260 -9.66 14.55 3.29
CA ILE A 260 -11.07 14.16 3.34
C ILE A 260 -11.80 14.97 4.44
N LEU A 261 -11.19 15.08 5.63
CA LEU A 261 -11.72 15.92 6.72
C LEU A 261 -11.79 17.40 6.31
N PHE A 262 -10.77 17.87 5.62
CA PHE A 262 -10.77 19.24 5.07
C PHE A 262 -11.93 19.44 4.09
N THR A 263 -12.18 18.52 3.18
CA THR A 263 -13.28 18.60 2.22
C THR A 263 -14.63 18.60 2.92
N LEU A 264 -14.85 17.71 3.91
CA LEU A 264 -16.06 17.70 4.73
C LEU A 264 -16.23 19.00 5.53
N GLY A 265 -15.14 19.58 6.02
CA GLY A 265 -15.12 20.87 6.71
C GLY A 265 -15.52 22.03 5.80
N THR A 266 -14.95 22.12 4.59
CA THR A 266 -15.29 23.18 3.61
C THR A 266 -16.74 23.10 3.15
N GLN A 267 -17.30 21.88 3.08
CA GLN A 267 -18.72 21.63 2.77
C GLN A 267 -19.65 21.92 3.94
N LYS A 268 -19.14 22.32 5.11
CA LYS A 268 -19.92 22.53 6.36
C LYS A 268 -20.73 21.31 6.78
N SER A 269 -20.20 20.12 6.51
CA SER A 269 -20.87 18.84 6.78
C SER A 269 -20.53 18.24 8.16
N LEU A 270 -19.60 18.86 8.92
CA LEU A 270 -19.15 18.38 10.22
C LEU A 270 -19.47 19.39 11.34
N PRO A 271 -19.68 18.93 12.60
CA PRO A 271 -19.48 19.79 13.75
C PRO A 271 -18.05 20.36 13.72
N ALA A 272 -17.86 21.61 14.08
CA ALA A 272 -16.56 22.31 14.00
C ALA A 272 -15.99 22.42 12.55
N SER A 273 -16.83 22.49 11.54
CA SER A 273 -16.44 22.67 10.12
C SER A 273 -15.49 23.84 9.89
N ASN A 274 -15.61 24.92 10.68
CA ASN A 274 -14.71 26.07 10.60
C ASN A 274 -13.26 25.72 11.00
N PHE A 275 -13.07 24.73 11.87
CA PHE A 275 -11.75 24.26 12.24
C PHE A 275 -11.17 23.35 11.12
N PHE A 276 -11.95 22.35 10.69
CA PHE A 276 -11.48 21.38 9.69
C PHE A 276 -11.37 21.96 8.28
N GLY A 277 -12.21 22.95 7.93
CA GLY A 277 -12.21 23.61 6.62
C GLY A 277 -11.21 24.77 6.49
N ASN A 278 -10.36 25.00 7.49
CA ASN A 278 -9.39 26.08 7.47
C ASN A 278 -7.98 25.55 7.16
N VAL A 279 -7.28 26.17 6.21
CA VAL A 279 -5.89 25.83 5.88
C VAL A 279 -4.99 26.92 6.41
N ASN A 280 -3.97 26.54 7.14
CA ASN A 280 -2.90 27.47 7.51
C ASN A 280 -2.21 27.97 6.24
N LYS A 281 -2.13 29.27 6.07
CA LYS A 281 -1.55 29.92 4.88
C LYS A 281 -0.01 30.03 4.92
N ASN A 282 0.66 29.25 5.80
CA ASN A 282 2.12 29.25 5.90
C ASN A 282 2.76 28.24 4.96
#